data_a9478e134c5e7d5de36be69192890393
#
_entry.id   a9478e134c5e7d5de36be69192890393
#
_cell.length_a   1.000
_cell.length_b   1.000
_cell.length_c   1.000
_cell.angle_alpha   90.00
_cell.angle_beta   90.00
_cell.angle_gamma   90.00
#
_symmetry.space_group_name_H-M   'P 1'
#
loop_
_entity.id
_entity.type
_entity.pdbx_description
1 polymer ?
#
loop_
_entity_poly.entity_id
_entity_poly.type
_entity_poly.pdbx_seq_one_letter_code
_entity_poly.pdbx_strand_id
1 'polypeptide(L)'
;METDKALPVTGLSATRAGAIVTVKGEEGREYRGRVVEVAGETALVRIFEELDFPSESPLPITLLQALPKKERMELIIQKATELGVSEIIPCVSARSATPGAAGKAEDKSHRWPAVVQRAVEQCRRRVAPSVSPCRAFPEAVESLALCDGLKLLLYEKERVVRLKGLAASMERAKRVVMACGPEGGFTDEEVRFARERGFLPVRLGGRILRCETAALAALSIIQYQWGDL
;
A
#
# COMPACT_ATOMS: atom_id res chain seq x y z
N MET A 1 -7.70 -11.34 29.00
CA MET A 1 -6.70 -10.46 29.67
C MET A 1 -7.44 -9.39 30.44
N GLU A 2 -7.03 -9.07 31.68
CA GLU A 2 -7.65 -7.97 32.43
C GLU A 2 -7.49 -6.65 31.65
N THR A 3 -8.60 -6.07 31.26
CA THR A 3 -8.69 -4.90 30.36
C THR A 3 -8.24 -3.56 30.95
N ASP A 4 -7.53 -3.55 32.07
CA ASP A 4 -7.07 -2.28 32.70
C ASP A 4 -5.58 -2.28 33.08
N LYS A 5 -4.80 -3.22 32.56
CA LYS A 5 -3.37 -3.33 32.86
C LYS A 5 -2.55 -2.61 31.78
N ALA A 6 -1.68 -1.69 32.20
CA ALA A 6 -0.73 -1.06 31.32
C ALA A 6 0.49 -2.01 31.12
N LEU A 7 0.83 -2.28 29.86
CA LEU A 7 1.91 -3.18 29.46
C LEU A 7 2.99 -2.42 28.68
N PRO A 8 4.27 -2.71 28.91
CA PRO A 8 5.35 -2.16 28.09
C PRO A 8 5.31 -2.79 26.69
N VAL A 9 5.36 -1.96 25.66
CA VAL A 9 5.37 -2.35 24.23
C VAL A 9 6.55 -1.67 23.55
N THR A 10 7.38 -2.45 22.86
CA THR A 10 8.51 -1.95 22.08
C THR A 10 8.12 -1.57 20.66
N GLY A 11 8.94 -0.76 20.00
CA GLY A 11 8.73 -0.35 18.61
C GLY A 11 7.70 0.76 18.42
N LEU A 12 7.30 1.46 19.48
CA LEU A 12 6.34 2.57 19.47
C LEU A 12 7.00 3.95 19.66
N SER A 13 8.27 4.10 19.34
CA SER A 13 9.05 5.34 19.54
C SER A 13 8.50 6.55 18.77
N ALA A 14 7.82 6.32 17.64
CA ALA A 14 7.21 7.39 16.86
C ALA A 14 5.81 7.82 17.36
N THR A 15 5.36 7.22 18.46
CA THR A 15 4.03 7.44 19.04
C THR A 15 4.08 8.47 20.17
N ARG A 16 2.93 9.03 20.54
CA ARG A 16 2.78 10.02 21.63
C ARG A 16 1.82 9.53 22.70
N ALA A 17 1.97 10.04 23.91
CA ALA A 17 1.00 9.82 24.97
C ALA A 17 -0.41 10.24 24.54
N GLY A 18 -1.41 9.43 24.89
CA GLY A 18 -2.81 9.61 24.50
C GLY A 18 -3.19 8.96 23.16
N ALA A 19 -2.23 8.57 22.30
CA ALA A 19 -2.52 7.88 21.05
C ALA A 19 -3.16 6.51 21.29
N ILE A 20 -4.03 6.09 20.38
CA ILE A 20 -4.57 4.74 20.34
C ILE A 20 -3.73 3.92 19.37
N VAL A 21 -3.23 2.78 19.84
CA VAL A 21 -2.38 1.87 19.08
C VAL A 21 -2.96 0.47 19.08
N THR A 22 -2.65 -0.31 18.05
CA THR A 22 -2.90 -1.74 18.00
C THR A 22 -1.62 -2.48 18.33
N VAL A 23 -1.69 -3.43 19.25
CA VAL A 23 -0.55 -4.23 19.71
C VAL A 23 -0.86 -5.71 19.60
N LYS A 24 0.16 -6.53 19.36
CA LYS A 24 0.01 -7.98 19.26
C LYS A 24 0.44 -8.63 20.58
N GLY A 25 -0.43 -9.46 21.13
CA GLY A 25 -0.15 -10.26 22.33
C GLY A 25 0.57 -11.59 22.04
N GLU A 26 0.90 -12.34 23.07
CA GLU A 26 1.70 -13.58 23.02
C GLU A 26 1.05 -14.68 22.15
N GLU A 27 -0.25 -14.82 22.19
CA GLU A 27 -0.98 -15.83 21.40
C GLU A 27 -1.32 -15.39 19.98
N GLY A 28 -0.73 -14.30 19.50
CA GLY A 28 -1.00 -13.75 18.18
C GLY A 28 -2.27 -12.91 18.09
N ARG A 29 -3.05 -12.78 19.17
CA ARG A 29 -4.21 -11.91 19.26
C ARG A 29 -3.80 -10.45 19.22
N GLU A 30 -4.66 -9.61 18.69
CA GLU A 30 -4.43 -8.17 18.64
C GLU A 30 -5.35 -7.43 19.61
N TYR A 31 -4.81 -6.37 20.19
CA TYR A 31 -5.47 -5.56 21.20
C TYR A 31 -5.35 -4.08 20.87
N ARG A 32 -6.36 -3.30 21.19
CA ARG A 32 -6.28 -1.84 21.21
C ARG A 32 -5.94 -1.35 22.60
N GLY A 33 -5.03 -0.40 22.62
CA GLY A 33 -4.65 0.24 23.86
C GLY A 33 -4.38 1.74 23.66
N ARG A 34 -4.40 2.47 24.76
CA ARG A 34 -4.00 3.87 24.81
C ARG A 34 -2.58 3.97 25.35
N VAL A 35 -1.73 4.69 24.65
CA VAL A 35 -0.38 5.01 25.13
C VAL A 35 -0.49 5.93 26.35
N VAL A 36 0.04 5.49 27.47
CA VAL A 36 0.09 6.25 28.73
C VAL A 36 1.34 7.10 28.79
N GLU A 37 2.48 6.49 28.44
CA GLU A 37 3.81 7.11 28.49
C GLU A 37 4.70 6.51 27.39
N VAL A 38 5.67 7.29 26.93
CA VAL A 38 6.69 6.84 25.97
C VAL A 38 8.06 7.10 26.61
N ALA A 39 8.89 6.06 26.70
CA ALA A 39 10.24 6.10 27.24
C ALA A 39 11.22 5.44 26.24
N GLY A 40 11.86 6.25 25.39
CA GLY A 40 12.75 5.76 24.33
C GLY A 40 12.01 4.90 23.32
N GLU A 41 12.42 3.65 23.14
CA GLU A 41 11.80 2.71 22.22
C GLU A 41 10.60 1.94 22.81
N THR A 42 10.31 2.13 24.08
CA THR A 42 9.23 1.45 24.80
C THR A 42 8.12 2.44 25.15
N ALA A 43 6.88 2.02 24.96
CA ALA A 43 5.71 2.75 25.43
C ALA A 43 4.93 1.92 26.44
N LEU A 44 4.37 2.58 27.45
CA LEU A 44 3.41 1.99 28.37
C LEU A 44 2.01 2.11 27.76
N VAL A 45 1.37 0.97 27.46
CA VAL A 45 0.08 0.92 26.77
C VAL A 45 -0.98 0.32 27.70
N ARG A 46 -2.06 1.04 27.94
CA ARG A 46 -3.22 0.53 28.66
C ARG A 46 -4.19 -0.11 27.66
N ILE A 47 -4.36 -1.43 27.75
CA ILE A 47 -5.25 -2.20 26.90
C ILE A 47 -6.70 -1.97 27.32
N PHE A 48 -7.61 -1.78 26.37
CA PHE A 48 -9.04 -1.61 26.62
C PHE A 48 -9.95 -2.45 25.71
N GLU A 49 -9.41 -3.05 24.64
CA GLU A 49 -10.20 -3.83 23.68
C GLU A 49 -9.36 -4.99 23.12
N GLU A 50 -9.92 -6.18 23.04
CA GLU A 50 -9.39 -7.29 22.23
C GLU A 50 -10.07 -7.23 20.86
N LEU A 51 -9.32 -7.42 19.77
CA LEU A 51 -9.86 -7.34 18.43
C LEU A 51 -10.36 -8.69 17.97
N ASP A 52 -11.58 -8.74 17.44
CA ASP A 52 -12.18 -9.94 16.84
C ASP A 52 -11.48 -10.33 15.52
N PHE A 53 -10.91 -9.35 14.82
CA PHE A 53 -10.20 -9.53 13.54
C PHE A 53 -8.84 -8.85 13.57
N PRO A 54 -7.81 -9.44 12.91
CA PRO A 54 -6.50 -8.80 12.76
C PRO A 54 -6.60 -7.45 12.06
N SER A 55 -5.77 -6.51 12.48
CA SER A 55 -5.70 -5.16 11.85
C SER A 55 -4.88 -5.13 10.56
N GLU A 56 -4.19 -6.22 10.26
CA GLU A 56 -3.33 -6.34 9.08
C GLU A 56 -3.86 -7.41 8.14
N SER A 57 -3.94 -7.07 6.85
CA SER A 57 -4.31 -8.02 5.82
C SER A 57 -3.33 -9.20 5.76
N PRO A 58 -3.82 -10.45 5.61
CA PRO A 58 -2.98 -11.61 5.39
C PRO A 58 -2.30 -11.61 4.00
N LEU A 59 -2.73 -10.72 3.09
CA LEU A 59 -2.21 -10.59 1.74
C LEU A 59 -1.20 -9.45 1.65
N PRO A 60 0.11 -9.71 1.49
CA PRO A 60 1.07 -8.67 1.19
C PRO A 60 0.82 -8.04 -0.19
N ILE A 61 0.56 -6.74 -0.24
CA ILE A 61 0.37 -5.99 -1.48
C ILE A 61 1.46 -4.93 -1.62
N THR A 62 2.18 -4.95 -2.74
CA THR A 62 3.10 -3.89 -3.16
C THR A 62 2.43 -3.05 -4.25
N LEU A 63 2.27 -1.76 -4.02
CA LEU A 63 1.76 -0.80 -5.01
C LEU A 63 2.93 -0.08 -5.69
N LEU A 64 3.21 -0.40 -6.96
CA LEU A 64 4.08 0.38 -7.84
C LEU A 64 3.25 1.51 -8.46
N GLN A 65 3.41 2.72 -7.96
CA GLN A 65 2.62 3.88 -8.40
C GLN A 65 3.46 4.85 -9.21
N ALA A 66 3.15 4.98 -10.50
CA ALA A 66 3.72 6.05 -11.30
C ALA A 66 3.20 7.41 -10.82
N LEU A 67 4.12 8.38 -10.71
CA LEU A 67 3.82 9.69 -10.12
C LEU A 67 2.69 10.41 -10.87
N PRO A 68 1.57 10.67 -10.22
CA PRO A 68 0.49 11.46 -10.76
C PRO A 68 0.77 12.95 -10.62
N LYS A 69 -0.06 13.78 -11.26
CA LYS A 69 -0.02 15.24 -11.11
C LYS A 69 -0.40 15.68 -9.70
N LYS A 70 0.34 16.68 -9.19
CA LYS A 70 0.02 17.41 -7.95
C LYS A 70 -0.09 16.50 -6.70
N GLU A 71 -1.09 16.78 -5.86
CA GLU A 71 -1.28 16.21 -4.53
C GLU A 71 -1.95 14.82 -4.51
N ARG A 72 -2.24 14.26 -5.70
CA ARG A 72 -2.91 12.94 -5.80
C ARG A 72 -2.08 11.81 -5.22
N MET A 73 -0.73 11.94 -5.22
CA MET A 73 0.14 10.93 -4.62
C MET A 73 -0.11 10.80 -3.12
N GLU A 74 -0.28 11.89 -2.39
CA GLU A 74 -0.58 11.87 -0.96
C GLU A 74 -1.92 11.20 -0.69
N LEU A 75 -2.95 11.48 -1.52
CA LEU A 75 -4.24 10.79 -1.43
C LEU A 75 -4.11 9.29 -1.67
N ILE A 76 -3.34 8.88 -2.70
CA ILE A 76 -3.11 7.46 -3.01
C ILE A 76 -2.41 6.79 -1.83
N ILE A 77 -1.34 7.38 -1.29
CA ILE A 77 -0.60 6.85 -0.15
C ILE A 77 -1.53 6.69 1.06
N GLN A 78 -2.29 7.73 1.39
CA GLN A 78 -3.23 7.70 2.50
C GLN A 78 -4.22 6.54 2.35
N LYS A 79 -4.94 6.49 1.23
CA LYS A 79 -5.99 5.49 1.02
C LYS A 79 -5.46 4.09 0.77
N ALA A 80 -4.31 3.94 0.12
CA ALA A 80 -3.66 2.63 0.00
C ALA A 80 -3.21 2.10 1.38
N THR A 81 -2.78 2.98 2.28
CA THR A 81 -2.48 2.61 3.67
C THR A 81 -3.73 2.09 4.37
N GLU A 82 -4.86 2.80 4.27
CA GLU A 82 -6.15 2.37 4.84
C GLU A 82 -6.63 1.03 4.26
N LEU A 83 -6.35 0.77 2.98
CA LEU A 83 -6.68 -0.47 2.27
C LEU A 83 -5.67 -1.61 2.47
N GLY A 84 -4.77 -1.53 3.45
CA GLY A 84 -3.92 -2.64 3.84
C GLY A 84 -2.69 -2.88 2.95
N VAL A 85 -2.26 -1.91 2.12
CA VAL A 85 -1.02 -2.05 1.33
C VAL A 85 0.18 -2.23 2.27
N SER A 86 1.15 -3.09 1.89
CA SER A 86 2.35 -3.36 2.69
C SER A 86 3.53 -2.50 2.27
N GLU A 87 3.59 -2.15 0.99
CA GLU A 87 4.68 -1.37 0.41
C GLU A 87 4.17 -0.51 -0.74
N ILE A 88 4.67 0.73 -0.81
CA ILE A 88 4.42 1.66 -1.92
C ILE A 88 5.75 2.01 -2.55
N ILE A 89 5.88 1.79 -3.85
CA ILE A 89 7.05 2.13 -4.66
C ILE A 89 6.65 3.22 -5.65
N PRO A 90 6.98 4.48 -5.37
CA PRO A 90 6.77 5.57 -6.32
C PRO A 90 7.74 5.44 -7.50
N CYS A 91 7.27 5.71 -8.72
CA CYS A 91 8.16 5.71 -9.89
C CYS A 91 7.84 6.82 -10.89
N VAL A 92 8.82 7.17 -11.70
CA VAL A 92 8.68 8.09 -12.83
C VAL A 92 8.53 7.26 -14.10
N SER A 93 7.36 7.32 -14.73
CA SER A 93 7.06 6.74 -16.04
C SER A 93 7.15 7.80 -17.14
N ALA A 94 7.13 7.39 -18.39
CA ALA A 94 7.26 8.28 -19.55
C ALA A 94 6.19 9.38 -19.61
N ARG A 95 5.00 9.13 -19.05
CA ARG A 95 3.88 10.07 -19.00
C ARG A 95 3.59 10.62 -17.61
N SER A 96 4.49 10.43 -16.68
CA SER A 96 4.41 11.09 -15.37
C SER A 96 4.44 12.60 -15.52
N ALA A 97 3.76 13.30 -14.64
CA ALA A 97 3.45 14.73 -14.75
C ALA A 97 4.64 15.68 -14.88
N THR A 98 5.83 15.20 -14.63
CA THR A 98 7.04 15.98 -14.74
C THR A 98 8.14 15.11 -15.33
N PRO A 99 8.36 15.14 -16.67
CA PRO A 99 9.56 14.59 -17.29
C PRO A 99 10.79 15.26 -16.66
N GLY A 100 11.74 14.49 -16.17
CA GLY A 100 12.91 15.00 -15.44
C GLY A 100 12.69 15.32 -13.96
N ALA A 101 11.55 14.92 -13.40
CA ALA A 101 11.16 15.22 -12.01
C ALA A 101 11.59 14.18 -10.98
N ALA A 102 12.51 13.29 -11.27
CA ALA A 102 13.15 12.53 -10.19
C ALA A 102 13.60 13.49 -9.07
N GLY A 103 14.27 14.61 -9.40
CA GLY A 103 14.67 15.62 -8.43
C GLY A 103 13.55 16.42 -7.76
N LYS A 104 12.38 16.64 -8.43
CA LYS A 104 11.25 17.35 -7.82
C LYS A 104 10.28 16.43 -7.06
N ALA A 105 10.28 15.15 -7.36
CA ALA A 105 9.55 14.15 -6.59
C ALA A 105 10.28 13.85 -5.28
N GLU A 106 11.61 13.89 -5.27
CA GLU A 106 12.40 13.85 -4.05
C GLU A 106 12.08 15.03 -3.12
N ASP A 107 11.81 16.22 -3.68
CA ASP A 107 11.47 17.42 -2.91
C ASP A 107 10.14 17.26 -2.12
N LYS A 108 9.20 16.41 -2.54
CA LYS A 108 7.94 16.13 -1.82
C LYS A 108 7.91 14.79 -1.10
N SER A 109 8.81 13.88 -1.40
CA SER A 109 8.86 12.54 -0.82
C SER A 109 9.09 12.56 0.70
N HIS A 110 9.75 13.60 1.21
CA HIS A 110 9.94 13.81 2.66
C HIS A 110 8.60 13.93 3.44
N ARG A 111 7.48 14.23 2.76
CA ARG A 111 6.15 14.33 3.37
C ARG A 111 5.42 12.98 3.48
N TRP A 112 5.77 12.01 2.64
CA TRP A 112 5.05 10.75 2.54
C TRP A 112 5.06 9.93 3.83
N PRO A 113 6.17 9.83 4.58
CA PRO A 113 6.15 9.17 5.88
C PRO A 113 5.13 9.76 6.85
N ALA A 114 4.98 11.10 6.88
CA ALA A 114 3.99 11.74 7.72
C ALA A 114 2.54 11.50 7.24
N VAL A 115 2.32 11.31 5.93
CA VAL A 115 1.01 10.91 5.37
C VAL A 115 0.67 9.50 5.79
N VAL A 116 1.63 8.56 5.67
CA VAL A 116 1.49 7.17 6.12
C VAL A 116 1.16 7.13 7.60
N GLN A 117 1.94 7.83 8.43
CA GLN A 117 1.75 7.82 9.88
C GLN A 117 0.35 8.30 10.28
N ARG A 118 -0.13 9.40 9.70
CA ARG A 118 -1.50 9.89 9.94
C ARG A 118 -2.58 8.90 9.50
N ALA A 119 -2.36 8.23 8.37
CA ALA A 119 -3.28 7.20 7.90
C ALA A 119 -3.32 6.00 8.84
N VAL A 120 -2.17 5.51 9.28
CA VAL A 120 -2.03 4.41 10.25
C VAL A 120 -2.72 4.75 11.57
N GLU A 121 -2.49 5.95 12.11
CA GLU A 121 -3.15 6.41 13.34
C GLU A 121 -4.68 6.45 13.19
N GLN A 122 -5.17 6.91 12.04
CA GLN A 122 -6.61 7.02 11.78
C GLN A 122 -7.26 5.64 11.57
N CYS A 123 -6.68 4.76 10.74
CA CYS A 123 -7.22 3.43 10.47
C CYS A 123 -6.83 2.38 11.51
N ARG A 124 -5.95 2.75 12.45
CA ARG A 124 -5.49 1.94 13.57
C ARG A 124 -4.78 0.64 13.16
N ARG A 125 -4.09 0.68 12.04
CA ARG A 125 -3.20 -0.40 11.64
C ARG A 125 -2.04 -0.54 12.64
N ARG A 126 -1.56 -1.76 12.83
CA ARG A 126 -0.41 -2.06 13.67
C ARG A 126 0.91 -1.79 12.97
N VAL A 127 0.97 -2.00 11.65
CA VAL A 127 2.18 -1.86 10.84
C VAL A 127 1.99 -0.77 9.80
N ALA A 128 2.89 0.20 9.78
CA ALA A 128 2.95 1.21 8.73
C ALA A 128 3.51 0.60 7.45
N PRO A 129 2.88 0.81 6.27
CA PRO A 129 3.49 0.41 5.02
C PRO A 129 4.79 1.17 4.78
N SER A 130 5.76 0.52 4.13
CA SER A 130 6.97 1.20 3.67
C SER A 130 6.67 2.04 2.42
N VAL A 131 7.32 3.21 2.31
CA VAL A 131 7.34 4.01 1.09
C VAL A 131 8.77 4.12 0.62
N SER A 132 9.09 3.47 -0.49
CA SER A 132 10.42 3.45 -1.08
C SER A 132 10.78 4.80 -1.71
N PRO A 133 12.08 5.14 -1.84
CA PRO A 133 12.52 6.25 -2.68
C PRO A 133 11.97 6.13 -4.10
N CYS A 134 11.65 7.27 -4.71
CA CYS A 134 11.17 7.32 -6.09
C CYS A 134 12.31 6.94 -7.05
N ARG A 135 12.02 6.11 -8.04
CA ARG A 135 13.00 5.65 -9.05
C ARG A 135 12.36 5.64 -10.45
N ALA A 136 13.16 5.42 -11.49
CA ALA A 136 12.63 5.26 -12.84
C ALA A 136 11.73 4.01 -12.93
N PHE A 137 10.68 4.04 -13.77
CA PHE A 137 9.77 2.91 -13.95
C PHE A 137 10.50 1.60 -14.33
N PRO A 138 11.48 1.60 -15.27
CA PRO A 138 12.22 0.39 -15.60
C PRO A 138 12.98 -0.19 -14.40
N GLU A 139 13.63 0.65 -13.59
CA GLU A 139 14.36 0.21 -12.40
C GLU A 139 13.41 -0.39 -11.35
N ALA A 140 12.25 0.23 -11.16
CA ALA A 140 11.23 -0.25 -10.23
C ALA A 140 10.67 -1.61 -10.68
N VAL A 141 10.37 -1.77 -11.96
CA VAL A 141 9.90 -3.05 -12.53
C VAL A 141 10.97 -4.13 -12.42
N GLU A 142 12.23 -3.81 -12.71
CA GLU A 142 13.35 -4.74 -12.59
C GLU A 142 13.54 -5.24 -11.16
N SER A 143 13.46 -4.35 -10.18
CA SER A 143 13.57 -4.71 -8.76
C SER A 143 12.47 -5.67 -8.29
N LEU A 144 11.35 -5.71 -9.00
CA LEU A 144 10.19 -6.58 -8.73
C LEU A 144 10.14 -7.84 -9.61
N ALA A 145 11.04 -7.95 -10.60
CA ALA A 145 11.01 -9.05 -11.58
C ALA A 145 11.10 -10.42 -10.90
N LEU A 146 11.97 -10.57 -9.91
CA LEU A 146 12.21 -11.81 -9.17
C LEU A 146 11.27 -11.99 -7.96
N CYS A 147 10.40 -11.03 -7.65
CA CYS A 147 9.44 -11.20 -6.57
C CYS A 147 8.43 -12.31 -6.93
N ASP A 148 8.25 -13.26 -6.00
CA ASP A 148 7.15 -14.22 -6.10
C ASP A 148 5.79 -13.52 -5.94
N GLY A 149 4.78 -14.06 -6.62
CA GLY A 149 3.41 -13.58 -6.51
C GLY A 149 2.81 -13.11 -7.83
N LEU A 150 1.57 -12.66 -7.76
CA LEU A 150 0.82 -12.16 -8.90
C LEU A 150 1.22 -10.71 -9.18
N LYS A 151 1.77 -10.46 -10.38
CA LYS A 151 2.17 -9.13 -10.81
C LYS A 151 1.15 -8.59 -11.81
N LEU A 152 0.47 -7.52 -11.45
CA LEU A 152 -0.58 -6.89 -12.26
C LEU A 152 -0.12 -5.50 -12.72
N LEU A 153 -0.47 -5.14 -13.95
CA LEU A 153 -0.29 -3.80 -14.48
C LEU A 153 -1.64 -3.28 -14.97
N LEU A 154 -2.15 -2.22 -14.37
CA LEU A 154 -3.40 -1.60 -14.79
C LEU A 154 -3.21 -0.90 -16.14
N TYR A 155 -3.95 -1.38 -17.16
CA TYR A 155 -3.80 -0.88 -18.52
C TYR A 155 -5.16 -0.74 -19.20
N GLU A 156 -5.53 0.48 -19.55
CA GLU A 156 -6.84 0.80 -20.09
C GLU A 156 -7.08 0.26 -21.52
N LYS A 157 -5.99 -0.01 -22.26
CA LYS A 157 -6.07 -0.58 -23.63
C LYS A 157 -6.11 -2.10 -23.63
N GLU A 158 -5.93 -2.78 -22.48
CA GLU A 158 -6.05 -4.24 -22.40
C GLU A 158 -7.47 -4.68 -22.75
N ARG A 159 -7.61 -5.66 -23.66
CA ARG A 159 -8.90 -6.09 -24.21
C ARG A 159 -9.32 -7.48 -23.77
N VAL A 160 -8.37 -8.33 -23.38
CA VAL A 160 -8.59 -9.75 -23.10
C VAL A 160 -8.71 -9.99 -21.60
N VAL A 161 -7.73 -9.53 -20.82
CA VAL A 161 -7.65 -9.82 -19.40
C VAL A 161 -8.35 -8.74 -18.58
N ARG A 162 -9.42 -9.12 -17.89
CA ARG A 162 -10.12 -8.26 -16.93
C ARG A 162 -9.79 -8.72 -15.51
N LEU A 163 -9.56 -7.77 -14.60
CA LEU A 163 -9.28 -8.10 -13.19
C LEU A 163 -10.38 -8.97 -12.58
N LYS A 164 -11.66 -8.68 -12.87
CA LYS A 164 -12.79 -9.50 -12.41
C LYS A 164 -12.70 -10.97 -12.84
N GLY A 165 -12.34 -11.22 -14.10
CA GLY A 165 -12.21 -12.59 -14.63
C GLY A 165 -11.02 -13.32 -14.03
N LEU A 166 -9.89 -12.63 -13.89
CA LEU A 166 -8.69 -13.16 -13.24
C LEU A 166 -8.96 -13.51 -11.78
N ALA A 167 -9.60 -12.59 -11.05
CA ALA A 167 -9.96 -12.81 -9.65
C ALA A 167 -10.86 -14.04 -9.48
N ALA A 168 -11.85 -14.22 -10.35
CA ALA A 168 -12.73 -15.39 -10.32
C ALA A 168 -12.05 -16.72 -10.68
N SER A 169 -10.92 -16.67 -11.42
CA SER A 169 -10.19 -17.88 -11.86
C SER A 169 -9.10 -18.35 -10.90
N MET A 170 -8.80 -17.57 -9.85
CA MET A 170 -7.73 -17.86 -8.89
C MET A 170 -8.31 -17.94 -7.47
N GLU A 171 -8.13 -19.11 -6.82
CA GLU A 171 -8.60 -19.28 -5.43
C GLU A 171 -7.82 -18.41 -4.44
N ARG A 172 -6.51 -18.26 -4.62
CA ARG A 172 -5.65 -17.51 -3.69
C ARG A 172 -4.42 -16.92 -4.36
N ALA A 173 -4.13 -15.68 -4.03
CA ALA A 173 -2.83 -15.06 -4.26
C ALA A 173 -2.05 -15.01 -2.94
N LYS A 174 -0.79 -15.42 -2.94
CA LYS A 174 0.09 -15.34 -1.75
C LYS A 174 0.69 -13.94 -1.55
N ARG A 175 0.84 -13.21 -2.63
CA ARG A 175 1.35 -11.84 -2.71
C ARG A 175 0.86 -11.21 -4.00
N VAL A 176 0.59 -9.92 -3.98
CA VAL A 176 0.25 -9.16 -5.19
C VAL A 176 1.18 -7.97 -5.33
N VAL A 177 1.70 -7.78 -6.53
CA VAL A 177 2.38 -6.55 -6.96
C VAL A 177 1.48 -5.89 -7.99
N MET A 178 1.08 -4.65 -7.77
CA MET A 178 0.19 -3.93 -8.66
C MET A 178 0.83 -2.64 -9.16
N ALA A 179 1.01 -2.51 -10.47
CA ALA A 179 1.48 -1.29 -11.12
C ALA A 179 0.30 -0.45 -11.59
N CYS A 180 0.29 0.83 -11.22
CA CYS A 180 -0.70 1.82 -11.64
C CYS A 180 0.00 3.01 -12.32
N GLY A 181 -0.46 3.38 -13.51
CA GLY A 181 0.07 4.49 -14.30
C GLY A 181 -0.35 5.86 -13.79
N PRO A 182 0.27 6.94 -14.34
CA PRO A 182 -0.18 8.32 -14.13
C PRO A 182 -1.44 8.60 -14.94
N GLU A 183 -1.91 9.83 -14.98
CA GLU A 183 -3.11 10.24 -15.75
C GLU A 183 -3.01 9.93 -17.26
N GLY A 184 -1.80 9.96 -17.81
CA GLY A 184 -1.55 9.60 -19.22
C GLY A 184 -1.43 8.09 -19.46
N GLY A 185 -1.55 7.26 -18.42
CA GLY A 185 -1.33 5.81 -18.49
C GLY A 185 0.13 5.44 -18.80
N PHE A 186 0.39 4.15 -18.97
CA PHE A 186 1.67 3.65 -19.45
C PHE A 186 1.76 3.69 -20.99
N THR A 187 2.99 3.80 -21.53
CA THR A 187 3.22 3.62 -22.96
C THR A 187 3.20 2.13 -23.34
N ASP A 188 3.03 1.85 -24.63
CA ASP A 188 3.02 0.47 -25.10
C ASP A 188 4.40 -0.22 -24.90
N GLU A 189 5.49 0.58 -24.93
CA GLU A 189 6.86 0.15 -24.60
C GLU A 189 7.01 -0.21 -23.12
N GLU A 190 6.49 0.62 -22.23
CA GLU A 190 6.51 0.35 -20.78
C GLU A 190 5.70 -0.90 -20.43
N VAL A 191 4.54 -1.08 -21.06
CA VAL A 191 3.71 -2.28 -20.88
C VAL A 191 4.44 -3.53 -21.37
N ARG A 192 5.08 -3.48 -22.55
CA ARG A 192 5.87 -4.59 -23.08
C ARG A 192 7.03 -4.92 -22.15
N PHE A 193 7.79 -3.92 -21.71
CA PHE A 193 8.92 -4.09 -20.79
C PHE A 193 8.48 -4.77 -19.47
N ALA A 194 7.35 -4.34 -18.89
CA ALA A 194 6.81 -4.94 -17.68
C ALA A 194 6.31 -6.37 -17.92
N ARG A 195 5.69 -6.64 -19.07
CA ARG A 195 5.20 -7.97 -19.45
C ARG A 195 6.35 -8.98 -19.55
N GLU A 196 7.48 -8.62 -20.11
CA GLU A 196 8.69 -9.44 -20.19
C GLU A 196 9.26 -9.80 -18.81
N ARG A 197 8.86 -9.03 -17.75
CA ARG A 197 9.24 -9.24 -16.34
C ARG A 197 8.12 -9.83 -15.49
N GLY A 198 7.13 -10.44 -16.16
CA GLY A 198 6.07 -11.20 -15.54
C GLY A 198 4.88 -10.37 -15.07
N PHE A 199 4.79 -9.09 -15.42
CA PHE A 199 3.58 -8.32 -15.16
C PHE A 199 2.48 -8.67 -16.17
N LEU A 200 1.30 -8.97 -15.66
CA LEU A 200 0.11 -9.22 -16.45
C LEU A 200 -0.68 -7.90 -16.60
N PRO A 201 -0.79 -7.35 -17.81
CA PRO A 201 -1.68 -6.22 -18.06
C PRO A 201 -3.13 -6.64 -17.84
N VAL A 202 -3.86 -5.83 -17.06
CA VAL A 202 -5.27 -6.08 -16.74
C VAL A 202 -6.10 -4.81 -16.85
N ARG A 203 -7.36 -4.97 -17.25
CA ARG A 203 -8.35 -3.90 -17.31
C ARG A 203 -9.35 -4.02 -16.15
N LEU A 204 -9.69 -2.89 -15.52
CA LEU A 204 -10.70 -2.85 -14.47
C LEU A 204 -12.13 -2.91 -15.01
N GLY A 205 -12.39 -2.21 -16.10
CA GLY A 205 -13.75 -2.14 -16.67
C GLY A 205 -13.81 -1.32 -17.96
N GLY A 206 -15.03 -0.96 -18.39
CA GLY A 206 -15.26 -0.22 -19.64
C GLY A 206 -14.98 1.28 -19.54
N ARG A 207 -14.96 1.85 -18.33
CA ARG A 207 -14.74 3.29 -18.12
C ARG A 207 -13.26 3.58 -17.91
N ILE A 208 -12.81 4.74 -18.41
CA ILE A 208 -11.49 5.28 -18.07
C ILE A 208 -11.60 5.89 -16.67
N LEU A 209 -10.84 5.34 -15.75
CA LEU A 209 -10.75 5.82 -14.36
C LEU A 209 -9.58 6.79 -14.22
N ARG A 210 -9.69 7.74 -13.31
CA ARG A 210 -8.53 8.52 -12.87
C ARG A 210 -7.53 7.63 -12.16
N CYS A 211 -6.24 7.98 -12.18
CA CYS A 211 -5.18 7.15 -11.63
C CYS A 211 -5.42 6.78 -10.15
N GLU A 212 -5.83 7.74 -9.32
CA GLU A 212 -6.20 7.51 -7.93
C GLU A 212 -7.40 6.55 -7.81
N THR A 213 -8.43 6.73 -8.62
CA THR A 213 -9.61 5.86 -8.62
C THR A 213 -9.24 4.44 -9.07
N ALA A 214 -8.40 4.32 -10.09
CA ALA A 214 -7.95 3.02 -10.60
C ALA A 214 -7.14 2.25 -9.55
N ALA A 215 -6.18 2.92 -8.89
CA ALA A 215 -5.37 2.32 -7.85
C ALA A 215 -6.23 1.83 -6.68
N LEU A 216 -7.10 2.69 -6.15
CA LEU A 216 -7.92 2.36 -4.98
C LEU A 216 -8.98 1.29 -5.29
N ALA A 217 -9.65 1.38 -6.44
CA ALA A 217 -10.61 0.37 -6.86
C ALA A 217 -9.96 -1.00 -7.05
N ALA A 218 -8.77 -1.07 -7.66
CA ALA A 218 -8.05 -2.32 -7.83
C ALA A 218 -7.58 -2.89 -6.49
N LEU A 219 -7.05 -2.06 -5.59
CA LEU A 219 -6.67 -2.48 -4.23
C LEU A 219 -7.87 -3.07 -3.48
N SER A 220 -9.02 -2.39 -3.51
CA SER A 220 -10.25 -2.89 -2.84
C SER A 220 -10.70 -4.23 -3.42
N ILE A 221 -10.66 -4.41 -4.75
CA ILE A 221 -11.02 -5.68 -5.40
C ILE A 221 -10.04 -6.80 -5.00
N ILE A 222 -8.74 -6.49 -4.94
CA ILE A 222 -7.69 -7.44 -4.57
C ILE A 222 -7.86 -7.86 -3.10
N GLN A 223 -8.10 -6.92 -2.19
CA GLN A 223 -8.34 -7.20 -0.78
C GLN A 223 -9.63 -7.99 -0.56
N TYR A 224 -10.72 -7.63 -1.23
CA TYR A 224 -11.98 -8.37 -1.18
C TYR A 224 -11.82 -9.81 -1.66
N GLN A 225 -11.03 -10.04 -2.71
CA GLN A 225 -10.91 -11.37 -3.31
C GLN A 225 -9.94 -12.28 -2.54
N TRP A 226 -8.84 -11.74 -2.03
CA TRP A 226 -7.75 -12.55 -1.50
C TRP A 226 -7.20 -12.05 -0.15
N GLY A 227 -7.63 -10.90 0.33
CA GLY A 227 -7.22 -10.29 1.59
C GLY A 227 -8.28 -10.40 2.68
N ASP A 228 -8.65 -9.26 3.27
CA ASP A 228 -9.46 -9.13 4.49
C ASP A 228 -10.71 -8.23 4.36
N LEU A 229 -11.02 -7.73 3.15
CA LEU A 229 -12.23 -6.93 2.90
C LEU A 229 -13.41 -7.78 2.46
#